data_240743cd541fb939dd739441105ee955
#
_entry.id   240743cd541fb939dd739441105ee955
#
_cell.length_a   1.000
_cell.length_b   1.000
_cell.length_c   1.000
_cell.angle_alpha   90.00
_cell.angle_beta   90.00
_cell.angle_gamma   90.00
#
_symmetry.space_group_name_H-M   'P 1'
#
loop_
_entity.id
_entity.type
_entity.pdbx_description
1 polymer ?
#
loop_
_entity_poly.entity_id
_entity_poly.type
_entity_poly.pdbx_seq_one_letter_code
_entity_poly.pdbx_strand_id
1 'polypeptide(L)'
;MASILVTGASGMIGLYLTSSLLHKKHRVFGIDTRKNEFIGTDPNYTFIQCDITDKDAITNVIDSNKIDVVVHLANSVDNDIDPYVTDAEMKKSKICDKFIYAAANKAEVRSFILLSTTAIYGVQKGREPIRETAPEKGNSNYADLKMTSEKIMQKEFKKSETI
;
A
#
# COMPACT_ATOMS: atom_id res chain seq x y z
N MET A 1 -0.24 2.94 21.35
CA MET A 1 0.39 1.84 20.63
C MET A 1 -0.66 1.26 19.70
N ALA A 2 -0.37 1.10 18.41
CA ALA A 2 -1.29 0.54 17.42
C ALA A 2 -0.65 -0.68 16.76
N SER A 3 -1.51 -1.60 16.24
CA SER A 3 -1.10 -2.72 15.39
C SER A 3 -1.19 -2.28 13.93
N ILE A 4 -0.06 -2.19 13.25
CA ILE A 4 0.04 -1.61 11.91
C ILE A 4 0.50 -2.68 10.92
N LEU A 5 -0.28 -2.91 9.87
CA LEU A 5 0.12 -3.73 8.74
C LEU A 5 0.79 -2.85 7.68
N VAL A 6 2.00 -3.22 7.27
CA VAL A 6 2.72 -2.59 6.17
C VAL A 6 2.87 -3.61 5.04
N THR A 7 2.24 -3.38 3.91
CA THR A 7 2.46 -4.21 2.72
C THR A 7 3.62 -3.64 1.92
N GLY A 8 4.41 -4.50 1.27
CA GLY A 8 5.66 -4.07 0.63
C GLY A 8 6.73 -3.67 1.66
N ALA A 9 6.72 -4.32 2.82
CA ALA A 9 7.56 -3.98 3.96
C ALA A 9 9.07 -4.11 3.68
N SER A 10 9.45 -4.92 2.71
CA SER A 10 10.85 -5.13 2.31
C SER A 10 11.33 -4.18 1.22
N GLY A 11 10.43 -3.39 0.64
CA GLY A 11 10.78 -2.33 -0.30
C GLY A 11 11.44 -1.14 0.39
N MET A 12 12.04 -0.24 -0.39
CA MET A 12 12.77 0.92 0.13
C MET A 12 11.92 1.75 1.11
N ILE A 13 10.71 2.16 0.72
CA ILE A 13 9.82 2.94 1.59
C ILE A 13 9.34 2.11 2.78
N GLY A 14 8.99 0.84 2.54
CA GLY A 14 8.51 -0.09 3.56
C GLY A 14 9.51 -0.28 4.69
N LEU A 15 10.80 -0.41 4.39
CA LEU A 15 11.88 -0.53 5.37
C LEU A 15 11.98 0.68 6.29
N TYR A 16 12.06 1.87 5.70
CA TYR A 16 12.19 3.11 6.48
C TYR A 16 10.94 3.36 7.32
N LEU A 17 9.76 3.13 6.76
CA LEU A 17 8.51 3.27 7.48
C LEU A 17 8.42 2.28 8.65
N THR A 18 8.69 1.00 8.41
CA THR A 18 8.66 -0.05 9.43
C THR A 18 9.63 0.29 10.58
N SER A 19 10.86 0.67 10.26
CA SER A 19 11.85 1.09 11.25
C SER A 19 11.35 2.29 12.08
N SER A 20 10.77 3.30 11.43
CA SER A 20 10.22 4.48 12.11
C SER A 20 9.06 4.14 13.04
N LEU A 21 8.16 3.25 12.61
CA LEU A 21 7.02 2.80 13.41
C LEU A 21 7.45 1.99 14.64
N LEU A 22 8.45 1.12 14.48
CA LEU A 22 9.06 0.36 15.60
C LEU A 22 9.73 1.28 16.60
N HIS A 23 10.47 2.28 16.13
CA HIS A 23 11.06 3.29 17.02
C HIS A 23 10.00 4.03 17.85
N LYS A 24 8.82 4.27 17.27
CA LYS A 24 7.65 4.83 17.97
C LYS A 24 6.87 3.81 18.81
N LYS A 25 7.39 2.59 18.99
CA LYS A 25 6.81 1.52 19.81
C LYS A 25 5.44 1.03 19.34
N HIS A 26 5.17 1.09 18.04
CA HIS A 26 4.01 0.40 17.46
C HIS A 26 4.31 -1.09 17.27
N ARG A 27 3.27 -1.93 17.25
CA ARG A 27 3.39 -3.29 16.74
C ARG A 27 3.29 -3.25 15.22
N VAL A 28 4.26 -3.79 14.52
CA VAL A 28 4.31 -3.75 13.06
C VAL A 28 4.30 -5.16 12.49
N PHE A 29 3.36 -5.40 11.60
CA PHE A 29 3.26 -6.61 10.78
C PHE A 29 3.68 -6.23 9.36
N GLY A 30 4.84 -6.71 8.94
CA GLY A 30 5.34 -6.46 7.58
C GLY A 30 5.02 -7.65 6.69
N ILE A 31 4.39 -7.42 5.55
CA ILE A 31 4.21 -8.45 4.53
C ILE A 31 4.94 -8.09 3.25
N ASP A 32 5.60 -9.08 2.67
CA ASP A 32 6.29 -8.99 1.39
C ASP A 32 6.54 -10.40 0.85
N THR A 33 6.85 -10.51 -0.43
CA THR A 33 7.24 -11.80 -1.04
C THR A 33 8.65 -12.22 -0.66
N ARG A 34 9.50 -11.27 -0.28
CA ARG A 34 10.89 -11.47 0.13
C ARG A 34 11.12 -10.87 1.51
N LYS A 35 11.76 -11.62 2.40
CA LYS A 35 12.18 -11.10 3.70
C LYS A 35 13.36 -10.13 3.51
N ASN A 36 13.32 -9.04 4.23
CA ASN A 36 14.43 -8.13 4.34
C ASN A 36 15.09 -8.25 5.73
N GLU A 37 16.41 -8.36 5.77
CA GLU A 37 17.16 -8.58 6.99
C GLU A 37 17.59 -7.29 7.70
N PHE A 38 17.38 -6.12 7.09
CA PHE A 38 17.80 -4.82 7.64
C PHE A 38 17.04 -4.39 8.89
N ILE A 39 15.82 -4.92 9.13
CA ILE A 39 15.03 -4.54 10.31
C ILE A 39 15.51 -5.27 11.57
N GLY A 40 16.27 -6.36 11.43
CA GLY A 40 16.77 -7.13 12.55
C GLY A 40 15.67 -7.80 13.37
N THR A 41 15.98 -8.07 14.64
CA THR A 41 15.04 -8.67 15.60
C THR A 41 14.49 -7.59 16.54
N ASP A 42 13.28 -7.10 16.28
CA ASP A 42 12.53 -6.25 17.20
C ASP A 42 11.33 -7.04 17.72
N PRO A 43 11.07 -7.13 19.04
CA PRO A 43 9.96 -7.90 19.60
C PRO A 43 8.57 -7.40 19.16
N ASN A 44 8.49 -6.16 18.67
CA ASN A 44 7.26 -5.59 18.14
C ASN A 44 7.12 -5.76 16.62
N TYR A 45 8.08 -6.42 15.96
CA TYR A 45 8.04 -6.68 14.52
C TYR A 45 7.75 -8.13 14.22
N THR A 46 6.74 -8.35 13.38
CA THR A 46 6.45 -9.66 12.81
C THR A 46 6.49 -9.56 11.29
N PHE A 47 7.45 -10.25 10.67
CA PHE A 47 7.47 -10.41 9.23
C PHE A 47 6.67 -11.64 8.82
N ILE A 48 5.80 -11.48 7.83
CA ILE A 48 4.99 -12.53 7.25
C ILE A 48 5.28 -12.57 5.75
N GLN A 49 5.91 -13.64 5.30
CA GLN A 49 6.14 -13.84 3.87
C GLN A 49 4.81 -14.14 3.18
N CYS A 50 4.34 -13.21 2.36
CA CYS A 50 3.04 -13.30 1.72
C CYS A 50 3.03 -12.51 0.41
N ASP A 51 2.45 -13.09 -0.64
CA ASP A 51 2.12 -12.37 -1.87
C ASP A 51 0.76 -11.68 -1.68
N ILE A 52 0.68 -10.39 -2.04
CA ILE A 52 -0.59 -9.63 -1.97
C ILE A 52 -1.69 -10.18 -2.89
N THR A 53 -1.36 -11.09 -3.78
CA THR A 53 -2.32 -11.80 -4.63
C THR A 53 -3.04 -12.94 -3.90
N ASP A 54 -2.50 -13.39 -2.77
CA ASP A 54 -3.12 -14.41 -1.93
C ASP A 54 -4.15 -13.77 -0.99
N LYS A 55 -5.38 -13.78 -1.46
CA LYS A 55 -6.52 -13.20 -0.75
C LYS A 55 -6.72 -13.78 0.65
N ASP A 56 -6.59 -15.10 0.77
CA ASP A 56 -6.88 -15.78 2.03
C ASP A 56 -5.78 -15.51 3.05
N ALA A 57 -4.51 -15.51 2.61
CA ALA A 57 -3.38 -15.14 3.46
C ALA A 57 -3.52 -13.68 3.95
N ILE A 58 -3.86 -12.72 3.09
CA ILE A 58 -4.08 -11.32 3.47
C ILE A 58 -5.23 -11.18 4.47
N THR A 59 -6.35 -11.84 4.20
CA THR A 59 -7.51 -11.81 5.11
C THR A 59 -7.12 -12.36 6.48
N ASN A 60 -6.43 -13.50 6.52
CA ASN A 60 -5.98 -14.11 7.77
C ASN A 60 -5.00 -13.21 8.54
N VAL A 61 -4.08 -12.53 7.86
CA VAL A 61 -3.14 -11.60 8.51
C VAL A 61 -3.89 -10.46 9.19
N ILE A 62 -4.88 -9.87 8.52
CA ILE A 62 -5.64 -8.74 9.06
C ILE A 62 -6.51 -9.18 10.24
N ASP A 63 -7.26 -10.27 10.08
CA ASP A 63 -8.20 -10.76 11.10
C ASP A 63 -7.47 -11.28 12.36
N SER A 64 -6.41 -12.11 12.18
CA SER A 64 -5.72 -12.77 13.29
C SER A 64 -4.88 -11.83 14.14
N ASN A 65 -4.41 -10.70 13.58
CA ASN A 65 -3.49 -9.80 14.26
C ASN A 65 -4.15 -8.53 14.81
N LYS A 66 -5.47 -8.40 14.67
CA LYS A 66 -6.24 -7.24 15.12
C LYS A 66 -5.60 -5.94 14.64
N ILE A 67 -5.49 -5.80 13.32
CA ILE A 67 -4.84 -4.66 12.69
C ILE A 67 -5.67 -3.40 12.90
N ASP A 68 -5.06 -2.34 13.44
CA ASP A 68 -5.68 -1.02 13.59
C ASP A 68 -5.54 -0.16 12.33
N VAL A 69 -4.38 -0.27 11.68
CA VAL A 69 -4.00 0.57 10.53
C VAL A 69 -3.36 -0.29 9.45
N VAL A 70 -3.76 -0.09 8.20
CA VAL A 70 -3.07 -0.66 7.04
C VAL A 70 -2.35 0.45 6.29
N VAL A 71 -1.06 0.25 6.02
CA VAL A 71 -0.27 1.08 5.10
C VAL A 71 0.07 0.24 3.88
N HIS A 72 -0.59 0.55 2.77
CA HIS A 72 -0.49 -0.21 1.54
C HIS A 72 0.54 0.40 0.59
N LEU A 73 1.75 -0.19 0.59
CA LEU A 73 2.87 0.23 -0.27
C LEU A 73 3.13 -0.78 -1.39
N ALA A 74 2.72 -2.04 -1.20
CA ALA A 74 2.95 -3.09 -2.17
C ALA A 74 2.22 -2.80 -3.48
N ASN A 75 2.87 -3.15 -4.56
CA ASN A 75 2.26 -3.18 -5.88
C ASN A 75 2.65 -4.50 -6.54
N SER A 76 1.76 -5.09 -7.34
CA SER A 76 2.09 -6.31 -8.09
C SER A 76 2.78 -5.99 -9.43
N VAL A 77 3.59 -4.96 -9.44
CA VAL A 77 4.38 -4.52 -10.61
C VAL A 77 5.84 -4.86 -10.35
N ASP A 78 6.41 -5.63 -11.23
CA ASP A 78 7.82 -6.07 -11.16
C ASP A 78 8.70 -4.95 -11.74
N ASN A 79 9.05 -3.97 -10.89
CA ASN A 79 9.56 -2.67 -11.33
C ASN A 79 11.02 -2.42 -11.00
N ASP A 80 11.86 -3.42 -11.01
CA ASP A 80 13.27 -3.11 -10.83
C ASP A 80 13.94 -2.51 -12.09
N ILE A 81 13.32 -2.60 -13.28
CA ILE A 81 14.00 -2.20 -14.53
C ILE A 81 13.08 -1.56 -15.59
N ASP A 82 11.76 -1.75 -15.55
CA ASP A 82 10.87 -1.29 -16.61
C ASP A 82 9.82 -0.29 -16.11
N PRO A 83 9.84 0.97 -16.59
CA PRO A 83 8.81 1.96 -16.24
C PRO A 83 7.43 1.65 -16.86
N TYR A 84 7.31 0.59 -17.64
CA TYR A 84 6.09 0.22 -18.33
C TYR A 84 5.31 -0.84 -17.55
N VAL A 85 4.28 -0.40 -16.82
CA VAL A 85 3.29 -1.32 -16.26
C VAL A 85 2.49 -1.95 -17.41
N THR A 86 2.48 -3.26 -17.49
CA THR A 86 1.69 -3.99 -18.49
C THR A 86 0.21 -4.03 -18.11
N ASP A 87 -0.66 -4.27 -19.10
CA ASP A 87 -2.11 -4.45 -18.85
C ASP A 87 -2.40 -5.62 -17.89
N ALA A 88 -1.60 -6.68 -17.96
CA ALA A 88 -1.73 -7.84 -17.07
C ALA A 88 -1.40 -7.48 -15.62
N GLU A 89 -0.31 -6.77 -15.39
CA GLU A 89 0.10 -6.27 -14.06
C GLU A 89 -0.93 -5.27 -13.52
N MET A 90 -1.43 -4.38 -14.36
CA MET A 90 -2.47 -3.44 -13.99
C MET A 90 -3.75 -4.15 -13.53
N LYS A 91 -4.18 -5.18 -14.27
CA LYS A 91 -5.33 -6.00 -13.90
C LYS A 91 -5.10 -6.75 -12.59
N LYS A 92 -3.92 -7.33 -12.42
CA LYS A 92 -3.52 -8.05 -11.21
C LYS A 92 -3.54 -7.11 -9.99
N SER A 93 -2.90 -5.95 -10.08
CA SER A 93 -2.87 -4.95 -9.01
C SER A 93 -4.27 -4.48 -8.61
N LYS A 94 -5.15 -4.19 -9.56
CA LYS A 94 -6.55 -3.81 -9.28
C LYS A 94 -7.33 -4.87 -8.50
N ILE A 95 -7.05 -6.15 -8.76
CA ILE A 95 -7.67 -7.27 -8.03
C ILE A 95 -7.13 -7.34 -6.62
N CYS A 96 -5.81 -7.20 -6.44
CA CYS A 96 -5.16 -7.21 -5.13
C CYS A 96 -5.63 -6.05 -4.25
N ASP A 97 -5.71 -4.84 -4.81
CA ASP A 97 -6.23 -3.67 -4.13
C ASP A 97 -7.64 -3.93 -3.59
N LYS A 98 -8.55 -4.47 -4.41
CA LYS A 98 -9.90 -4.81 -3.96
C LYS A 98 -9.91 -5.80 -2.80
N PHE A 99 -9.03 -6.81 -2.84
CA PHE A 99 -8.97 -7.79 -1.75
C PHE A 99 -8.53 -7.17 -0.44
N ILE A 100 -7.48 -6.36 -0.48
CA ILE A 100 -6.91 -5.76 0.73
C ILE A 100 -7.87 -4.73 1.33
N TYR A 101 -8.55 -3.93 0.49
CA TYR A 101 -9.56 -2.99 0.95
C TYR A 101 -10.77 -3.69 1.55
N ALA A 102 -11.27 -4.75 0.89
CA ALA A 102 -12.38 -5.53 1.38
C ALA A 102 -12.06 -6.21 2.72
N ALA A 103 -10.85 -6.78 2.86
CA ALA A 103 -10.41 -7.38 4.12
C ALA A 103 -10.28 -6.34 5.23
N ALA A 104 -9.66 -5.19 4.96
CA ALA A 104 -9.52 -4.11 5.93
C ALA A 104 -10.88 -3.55 6.38
N ASN A 105 -11.81 -3.39 5.44
CA ASN A 105 -13.15 -2.89 5.73
C ASN A 105 -13.98 -3.91 6.55
N LYS A 106 -13.89 -5.20 6.22
CA LYS A 106 -14.55 -6.28 6.96
C LYS A 106 -14.04 -6.39 8.40
N ALA A 107 -12.73 -6.26 8.60
CA ALA A 107 -12.08 -6.28 9.91
C ALA A 107 -12.24 -4.96 10.68
N GLU A 108 -12.97 -4.00 10.14
CA GLU A 108 -13.19 -2.68 10.74
C GLU A 108 -11.89 -1.93 11.08
N VAL A 109 -10.85 -2.09 10.27
CA VAL A 109 -9.59 -1.37 10.39
C VAL A 109 -9.88 0.13 10.49
N ARG A 110 -9.25 0.79 11.48
CA ARG A 110 -9.52 2.19 11.79
C ARG A 110 -9.09 3.15 10.69
N SER A 111 -7.93 2.88 10.08
CA SER A 111 -7.36 3.74 9.02
C SER A 111 -6.70 2.89 7.94
N PHE A 112 -6.87 3.32 6.69
CA PHE A 112 -6.21 2.75 5.54
C PHE A 112 -5.44 3.85 4.80
N ILE A 113 -4.14 3.67 4.62
CA ILE A 113 -3.24 4.62 3.95
C ILE A 113 -2.72 3.96 2.69
N LEU A 114 -3.02 4.54 1.54
CA LEU A 114 -2.50 4.12 0.24
C LEU A 114 -1.36 5.04 -0.19
N LEU A 115 -0.23 4.48 -0.57
CA LEU A 115 0.82 5.25 -1.23
C LEU A 115 0.45 5.47 -2.70
N SER A 116 0.14 6.72 -3.05
CA SER A 116 -0.10 7.15 -4.41
C SER A 116 1.13 7.80 -5.05
N THR A 117 0.94 8.61 -6.08
CA THR A 117 2.02 9.25 -6.84
C THR A 117 1.59 10.60 -7.40
N THR A 118 2.52 11.53 -7.53
CA THR A 118 2.27 12.80 -8.24
C THR A 118 2.12 12.62 -9.75
N ALA A 119 2.50 11.46 -10.29
CA ALA A 119 2.31 11.14 -11.72
C ALA A 119 0.84 11.16 -12.15
N ILE A 120 -0.12 11.03 -11.22
CA ILE A 120 -1.56 11.14 -11.51
C ILE A 120 -1.95 12.49 -12.09
N TYR A 121 -1.20 13.55 -11.80
CA TYR A 121 -1.46 14.89 -12.32
C TYR A 121 -0.84 15.13 -13.71
N GLY A 122 -0.06 14.19 -14.23
CA GLY A 122 0.61 14.29 -15.53
C GLY A 122 1.66 15.40 -15.61
N VAL A 123 2.03 15.77 -16.83
CA VAL A 123 3.02 16.83 -17.08
C VAL A 123 2.39 18.19 -16.86
N GLN A 124 2.94 18.96 -15.93
CA GLN A 124 2.50 20.33 -15.66
C GLN A 124 3.28 21.34 -16.49
N LYS A 125 2.53 22.33 -17.04
CA LYS A 125 3.12 23.48 -17.74
C LYS A 125 3.15 24.65 -16.75
N GLY A 126 4.32 24.93 -16.17
CA GLY A 126 4.48 26.06 -15.26
C GLY A 126 5.30 25.70 -14.02
N ARG A 127 5.46 26.67 -13.11
CA ARG A 127 6.22 26.54 -11.86
C ARG A 127 5.33 26.58 -10.61
N GLU A 128 4.02 26.70 -10.80
CA GLU A 128 3.08 26.75 -9.70
C GLU A 128 2.96 25.36 -9.02
N PRO A 129 2.90 25.31 -7.70
CA PRO A 129 2.65 24.06 -6.97
C PRO A 129 1.33 23.44 -7.40
N ILE A 130 1.35 22.11 -7.59
CA ILE A 130 0.14 21.35 -7.88
C ILE A 130 -0.65 21.19 -6.57
N ARG A 131 -1.93 21.51 -6.62
CA ARG A 131 -2.84 21.26 -5.50
C ARG A 131 -3.50 19.89 -5.65
N GLU A 132 -3.88 19.27 -4.54
CA GLU A 132 -4.59 17.96 -4.53
C GLU A 132 -5.93 18.00 -5.28
N THR A 133 -6.51 19.18 -5.43
CA THR A 133 -7.73 19.40 -6.22
C THR A 133 -7.46 19.56 -7.72
N ALA A 134 -6.21 19.45 -8.17
CA ALA A 134 -5.88 19.56 -9.58
C ALA A 134 -6.48 18.38 -10.37
N PRO A 135 -6.87 18.60 -11.63
CA PRO A 135 -7.38 17.51 -12.45
C PRO A 135 -6.36 16.39 -12.65
N GLU A 136 -6.79 15.15 -12.45
CA GLU A 136 -6.00 13.98 -12.79
C GLU A 136 -5.80 13.90 -14.31
N LYS A 137 -4.54 13.92 -14.76
CA LYS A 137 -4.14 13.89 -16.17
C LYS A 137 -2.93 12.96 -16.37
N GLY A 138 -2.91 11.86 -15.65
CA GLY A 138 -1.86 10.86 -15.79
C GLY A 138 -1.69 10.45 -17.26
N ASN A 139 -0.46 10.23 -17.67
CA ASN A 139 -0.11 9.88 -19.05
C ASN A 139 0.75 8.62 -19.15
N SER A 140 0.64 7.75 -18.15
CA SER A 140 1.33 6.45 -18.10
C SER A 140 0.45 5.39 -17.47
N ASN A 141 0.68 4.13 -17.82
CA ASN A 141 -0.01 2.99 -17.20
C ASN A 141 0.17 2.99 -15.67
N TYR A 142 1.31 3.42 -15.18
CA TYR A 142 1.55 3.56 -13.74
C TYR A 142 0.65 4.62 -13.09
N ALA A 143 0.50 5.78 -13.72
CA ALA A 143 -0.42 6.81 -13.24
C ALA A 143 -1.88 6.31 -13.27
N ASP A 144 -2.29 5.64 -14.36
CA ASP A 144 -3.63 5.06 -14.48
C ASP A 144 -3.90 3.97 -13.44
N LEU A 145 -2.88 3.16 -13.12
CA LEU A 145 -2.95 2.19 -12.05
C LEU A 145 -3.23 2.88 -10.72
N LYS A 146 -2.43 3.89 -10.35
CA LYS A 146 -2.57 4.59 -9.07
C LYS A 146 -3.89 5.35 -8.97
N MET A 147 -4.32 6.06 -10.02
CA MET A 147 -5.65 6.68 -10.07
C MET A 147 -6.78 5.66 -9.87
N THR A 148 -6.60 4.46 -10.43
CA THR A 148 -7.58 3.37 -10.24
C THR A 148 -7.57 2.86 -8.81
N SER A 149 -6.39 2.67 -8.20
CA SER A 149 -6.25 2.24 -6.81
C SER A 149 -6.90 3.23 -5.84
N GLU A 150 -6.72 4.54 -6.05
CA GLU A 150 -7.40 5.58 -5.27
C GLU A 150 -8.92 5.49 -5.38
N LYS A 151 -9.45 5.36 -6.60
CA LYS A 151 -10.89 5.22 -6.83
C LYS A 151 -11.48 3.95 -6.20
N ILE A 152 -10.74 2.85 -6.24
CA ILE A 152 -11.15 1.61 -5.56
C ILE A 152 -11.18 1.85 -4.05
N MET A 153 -10.13 2.45 -3.48
CA MET A 153 -10.06 2.74 -2.06
C MET A 153 -11.24 3.62 -1.60
N GLN A 154 -11.48 4.73 -2.29
CA GLN A 154 -12.59 5.64 -1.97
C GLN A 154 -13.96 4.95 -2.01
N LYS A 155 -14.14 3.99 -2.92
CA LYS A 155 -15.39 3.24 -3.07
C LYS A 155 -15.55 2.14 -2.04
N GLU A 156 -14.50 1.36 -1.80
CA GLU A 156 -14.57 0.13 -1.00
C GLU A 156 -14.29 0.39 0.49
N PHE A 157 -13.45 1.36 0.84
CA PHE A 157 -13.11 1.66 2.23
C PHE A 157 -13.90 2.84 2.77
N LYS A 158 -14.99 2.54 3.51
CA LYS A 158 -15.97 3.53 3.98
C LYS A 158 -15.49 4.46 5.10
N LYS A 159 -14.38 4.15 5.76
CA LYS A 159 -13.82 4.91 6.89
C LYS A 159 -12.58 5.73 6.53
N SER A 160 -12.22 5.82 5.24
CA SER A 160 -11.02 6.56 4.84
C SER A 160 -11.25 8.06 5.00
N GLU A 161 -10.64 8.64 6.02
CA GLU A 161 -10.22 10.03 5.93
C GLU A 161 -9.00 10.03 4.99
N THR A 162 -9.15 10.64 3.82
CA THR A 162 -8.04 10.86 2.90
C THR A 162 -7.15 11.92 3.54
N ILE A 163 -5.96 11.51 3.99
CA ILE A 163 -4.88 12.42 4.36
C ILE A 163 -4.00 12.62 3.13
#